data_46e67fdc6433917cacd4b32f9e6a4c66
#
_entry.id   46e67fdc6433917cacd4b32f9e6a4c66
#
_cell.length_a   1.000
_cell.length_b   1.000
_cell.length_c   1.000
_cell.angle_alpha   90.00
_cell.angle_beta   90.00
_cell.angle_gamma   90.00
#
_symmetry.space_group_name_H-M   'P 1'
#
loop_
_entity.id
_entity.type
_entity.pdbx_description
1 polymer ?
#
loop_
_entity_poly.entity_id
_entity_poly.type
_entity_poly.pdbx_seq_one_letter_code
_entity_poly.pdbx_strand_id
1 'polypeptide(L)'
;MKKILFLFVLGFGLIAFSACTSNPANQEAPIGENSNNPVDTAINNEVAPVLIDGSYVVDVNASQMTWHASRVVASDHTGLIQIKNGNLDVSEGNLMGANFIIDMNSISSDEGLDALVGHLKSEDFFDVANYPEAFLEINNVTYLDGAYQITADLGIKGAVSSITFPAQITTEADRLLATAAFSIDRTVWDIRYGSGKFFEDLGDKTIKDEIDFTIQLEAQRQ
;
A
#
# COMPACT_ATOMS: atom_id res chain seq x y z
N MET A 1 -1.47 -36.83 30.40
CA MET A 1 -0.34 -37.77 30.38
C MET A 1 -0.32 -38.46 29.01
N LYS A 2 0.61 -38.09 28.15
CA LYS A 2 1.23 -38.91 27.10
C LYS A 2 2.22 -38.00 26.38
N LYS A 3 3.50 -38.15 26.77
CA LYS A 3 4.64 -37.52 26.10
C LYS A 3 4.94 -38.32 24.84
N ILE A 4 5.04 -37.69 23.70
CA ILE A 4 5.58 -38.27 22.47
C ILE A 4 6.95 -37.64 22.24
N LEU A 5 7.95 -38.50 22.31
CA LEU A 5 9.37 -38.26 22.15
C LEU A 5 9.68 -38.45 20.63
N PHE A 6 10.13 -37.44 19.91
CA PHE A 6 10.66 -37.58 18.55
C PHE A 6 12.19 -37.63 18.60
N LEU A 7 12.70 -38.75 18.13
CA LEU A 7 14.11 -39.11 18.04
C LEU A 7 14.73 -38.49 16.76
N PHE A 8 15.77 -37.67 16.93
CA PHE A 8 16.58 -37.16 15.82
C PHE A 8 17.65 -38.19 15.46
N VAL A 9 17.67 -38.67 14.21
CA VAL A 9 18.75 -39.50 13.66
C VAL A 9 19.69 -38.55 12.88
N LEU A 10 20.94 -38.43 13.39
CA LEU A 10 22.06 -37.79 12.70
C LEU A 10 22.65 -38.79 11.68
N GLY A 11 22.60 -38.39 10.38
CA GLY A 11 23.33 -39.05 9.32
C GLY A 11 24.63 -38.31 9.03
N PHE A 12 25.77 -38.90 9.38
CA PHE A 12 27.13 -38.42 9.04
C PHE A 12 27.53 -39.00 7.68
N GLY A 13 27.68 -38.17 6.67
CA GLY A 13 28.21 -38.54 5.34
C GLY A 13 29.62 -38.00 5.18
N LEU A 14 30.60 -38.90 5.23
CA LEU A 14 32.01 -38.66 4.89
C LEU A 14 32.15 -38.51 3.37
N ILE A 15 32.76 -37.45 2.89
CA ILE A 15 33.22 -37.32 1.52
C ILE A 15 34.76 -37.17 1.54
N ALA A 16 35.42 -38.14 0.94
CA ALA A 16 36.86 -38.24 0.85
C ALA A 16 37.46 -37.26 -0.19
N PHE A 17 38.52 -36.55 0.19
CA PHE A 17 39.38 -35.79 -0.68
C PHE A 17 40.29 -36.71 -1.46
N SER A 18 40.32 -36.57 -2.79
CA SER A 18 41.39 -37.10 -3.64
C SER A 18 42.16 -35.95 -4.26
N ALA A 19 43.38 -35.80 -3.85
CA ALA A 19 44.35 -34.86 -4.42
C ALA A 19 45.07 -35.52 -5.61
N CYS A 20 45.15 -34.87 -6.76
CA CYS A 20 46.13 -35.14 -7.79
C CYS A 20 46.81 -33.85 -8.22
N THR A 21 48.10 -33.79 -7.94
CA THR A 21 49.08 -32.80 -8.42
C THR A 21 49.56 -33.16 -9.81
N SER A 22 49.66 -32.18 -10.70
CA SER A 22 50.75 -32.09 -11.71
C SER A 22 50.72 -30.73 -12.42
N ASN A 23 51.89 -30.15 -12.51
CA ASN A 23 52.26 -28.82 -13.06
C ASN A 23 52.95 -29.05 -14.45
N PRO A 24 53.46 -28.01 -15.14
CA PRO A 24 52.82 -27.07 -16.04
C PRO A 24 53.35 -27.20 -17.48
N ALA A 25 52.61 -26.71 -18.46
CA ALA A 25 53.23 -26.28 -19.73
C ALA A 25 52.28 -25.31 -20.46
N ASN A 26 52.75 -24.14 -20.59
CA ASN A 26 52.62 -23.09 -21.59
C ASN A 26 51.76 -23.45 -22.81
N GLN A 27 50.63 -22.72 -22.99
CA GLN A 27 50.06 -22.48 -24.31
C GLN A 27 49.25 -21.18 -24.34
N GLU A 28 49.48 -20.48 -25.43
CA GLU A 28 49.02 -19.16 -25.82
C GLU A 28 47.47 -18.97 -25.71
N ALA A 29 47.10 -17.74 -25.36
CA ALA A 29 45.72 -17.27 -25.36
C ALA A 29 45.19 -17.12 -26.80
N PRO A 30 43.98 -17.57 -27.10
CA PRO A 30 43.18 -17.03 -28.20
C PRO A 30 42.43 -15.81 -27.73
N ILE A 31 42.57 -14.78 -28.53
CA ILE A 31 41.96 -13.48 -28.47
C ILE A 31 40.41 -13.62 -28.51
N GLY A 32 39.79 -12.95 -27.59
CA GLY A 32 38.47 -12.34 -27.57
C GLY A 32 37.38 -12.88 -28.51
N GLU A 33 36.44 -13.59 -27.96
CA GLU A 33 35.06 -13.46 -28.41
C GLU A 33 34.32 -12.50 -27.43
N ASN A 34 34.08 -11.33 -27.98
CA ASN A 34 33.26 -10.29 -27.40
C ASN A 34 31.80 -10.80 -27.42
N SER A 35 31.41 -11.53 -26.37
CA SER A 35 30.04 -11.90 -26.14
C SER A 35 29.29 -10.64 -25.70
N ASN A 36 29.00 -9.77 -26.69
CA ASN A 36 27.89 -8.83 -26.58
C ASN A 36 26.62 -9.65 -26.63
N ASN A 37 26.30 -10.31 -25.51
CA ASN A 37 24.95 -10.74 -25.25
C ASN A 37 24.18 -9.45 -24.92
N PRO A 38 23.26 -8.99 -25.78
CA PRO A 38 22.32 -7.99 -25.33
C PRO A 38 21.58 -8.62 -24.14
N VAL A 39 21.71 -7.98 -23.00
CA VAL A 39 20.76 -8.22 -21.90
C VAL A 39 19.40 -7.93 -22.55
N ASP A 40 18.74 -9.00 -22.92
CA ASP A 40 17.35 -8.96 -23.35
C ASP A 40 16.55 -8.53 -22.12
N THR A 41 16.50 -7.22 -21.94
CA THR A 41 15.56 -6.62 -21.01
C THR A 41 14.21 -6.85 -21.69
N ALA A 42 13.65 -8.03 -21.44
CA ALA A 42 12.26 -8.29 -21.78
C ALA A 42 11.46 -7.14 -21.14
N ILE A 43 11.13 -6.16 -21.95
CA ILE A 43 10.09 -5.19 -21.61
C ILE A 43 8.84 -6.04 -21.56
N ASN A 44 8.48 -6.46 -20.36
CA ASN A 44 7.15 -7.01 -20.10
C ASN A 44 6.18 -5.88 -20.41
N ASN A 45 5.73 -5.80 -21.65
CA ASN A 45 4.58 -5.01 -22.05
C ASN A 45 3.34 -5.70 -21.46
N GLU A 46 3.19 -5.61 -20.14
CA GLU A 46 1.98 -6.01 -19.47
C GLU A 46 0.88 -5.06 -19.91
N VAL A 47 -0.13 -5.61 -20.58
CA VAL A 47 -1.26 -4.82 -21.08
C VAL A 47 -2.28 -4.71 -19.94
N ALA A 48 -2.60 -3.49 -19.55
CA ALA A 48 -3.66 -3.23 -18.57
C ALA A 48 -5.00 -3.82 -19.06
N PRO A 49 -5.84 -4.34 -18.14
CA PRO A 49 -7.23 -4.66 -18.48
C PRO A 49 -7.93 -3.44 -19.08
N VAL A 50 -8.65 -3.66 -20.18
CA VAL A 50 -9.44 -2.58 -20.83
C VAL A 50 -10.65 -2.28 -19.97
N LEU A 51 -10.75 -1.07 -19.47
CA LEU A 51 -11.90 -0.59 -18.71
C LEU A 51 -13.01 -0.12 -19.67
N ILE A 52 -14.25 -0.14 -19.21
CA ILE A 52 -15.39 0.38 -20.00
C ILE A 52 -15.43 1.89 -19.87
N ASP A 53 -15.42 2.59 -21.03
CA ASP A 53 -15.45 4.06 -21.08
C ASP A 53 -16.71 4.64 -20.43
N GLY A 54 -16.54 5.75 -19.73
CA GLY A 54 -17.61 6.49 -19.09
C GLY A 54 -17.15 7.30 -17.89
N SER A 55 -18.03 8.16 -17.41
CA SER A 55 -17.88 8.82 -16.11
C SER A 55 -18.62 7.99 -15.07
N TYR A 56 -17.97 7.75 -13.95
CA TYR A 56 -18.48 6.91 -12.84
C TYR A 56 -18.60 7.76 -11.58
N VAL A 57 -19.67 7.57 -10.85
CA VAL A 57 -19.90 8.19 -9.52
C VAL A 57 -19.84 7.12 -8.46
N VAL A 58 -19.08 7.38 -7.40
CA VAL A 58 -18.90 6.43 -6.29
C VAL A 58 -20.24 6.15 -5.60
N ASP A 59 -20.57 4.87 -5.44
CA ASP A 59 -21.61 4.43 -4.54
C ASP A 59 -21.04 4.38 -3.11
N VAL A 60 -21.30 5.42 -2.35
CA VAL A 60 -20.77 5.57 -0.99
C VAL A 60 -21.32 4.53 -0.01
N ASN A 61 -22.47 3.90 -0.32
CA ASN A 61 -23.07 2.86 0.53
C ASN A 61 -22.49 1.47 0.22
N ALA A 62 -22.02 1.25 -1.01
CA ALA A 62 -21.38 0.01 -1.44
C ALA A 62 -19.86 0.04 -1.25
N SER A 63 -19.28 1.22 -1.03
CA SER A 63 -17.84 1.41 -0.84
C SER A 63 -17.47 1.38 0.64
N GLN A 64 -16.27 0.87 0.94
CA GLN A 64 -15.74 0.80 2.30
C GLN A 64 -14.28 1.23 2.31
N MET A 65 -13.89 2.04 3.30
CA MET A 65 -12.51 2.36 3.62
C MET A 65 -12.25 2.05 5.10
N THR A 66 -11.30 1.14 5.34
CA THR A 66 -10.84 0.73 6.67
C THR A 66 -9.48 1.35 6.95
N TRP A 67 -9.29 1.86 8.14
CA TRP A 67 -7.99 2.29 8.65
C TRP A 67 -7.49 1.32 9.72
N HIS A 68 -6.17 1.17 9.80
CA HIS A 68 -5.48 0.43 10.84
C HIS A 68 -4.29 1.25 11.33
N ALA A 69 -4.13 1.36 12.64
CA ALA A 69 -3.01 2.05 13.28
C ALA A 69 -2.61 1.32 14.56
N SER A 70 -1.34 1.42 14.93
CA SER A 70 -0.82 0.69 16.08
C SER A 70 0.19 1.49 16.90
N ARG A 71 0.38 1.07 18.15
CA ARG A 71 1.54 1.47 18.96
C ARG A 71 2.71 0.55 18.69
N VAL A 72 3.92 1.00 19.04
CA VAL A 72 5.13 0.16 18.92
C VAL A 72 5.03 -1.05 19.85
N VAL A 73 4.44 -0.87 21.03
CA VAL A 73 4.17 -1.94 21.98
C VAL A 73 2.69 -1.97 22.30
N ALA A 74 2.04 -3.09 21.99
CA ALA A 74 0.71 -3.58 22.47
C ALA A 74 -0.47 -2.94 21.81
N SER A 75 -1.05 -2.32 21.19
CA SER A 75 -2.46 -2.25 20.71
C SER A 75 -2.60 -1.84 19.26
N ASP A 76 -3.22 -2.70 18.51
CA ASP A 76 -3.69 -2.40 17.17
C ASP A 76 -5.13 -1.86 17.29
N HIS A 77 -5.44 -0.85 16.50
CA HIS A 77 -6.78 -0.27 16.40
C HIS A 77 -7.19 -0.24 14.94
N THR A 78 -8.44 -0.59 14.70
CA THR A 78 -9.07 -0.55 13.38
C THR A 78 -10.38 0.21 13.44
N GLY A 79 -10.82 0.64 12.28
CA GLY A 79 -12.11 1.28 12.15
C GLY A 79 -12.40 1.71 10.72
N LEU A 80 -13.51 2.39 10.56
CA LEU A 80 -14.00 2.84 9.27
C LEU A 80 -13.89 4.36 9.13
N ILE A 81 -13.75 4.79 7.89
CA ILE A 81 -13.95 6.17 7.49
C ILE A 81 -14.70 6.18 6.16
N GLN A 82 -15.65 7.09 5.96
CA GLN A 82 -16.53 7.06 4.80
C GLN A 82 -16.04 7.98 3.69
N ILE A 83 -16.18 7.52 2.46
CA ILE A 83 -16.10 8.36 1.28
C ILE A 83 -17.39 9.18 1.22
N LYS A 84 -17.28 10.51 1.18
CA LYS A 84 -18.43 11.43 1.09
C LYS A 84 -18.97 11.52 -0.33
N ASN A 85 -18.07 11.59 -1.31
CA ASN A 85 -18.35 11.53 -2.73
C ASN A 85 -17.07 11.21 -3.51
N GLY A 86 -17.21 10.85 -4.78
CA GLY A 86 -16.10 10.65 -5.68
C GLY A 86 -16.57 10.44 -7.11
N ASN A 87 -15.70 10.80 -8.04
CA ASN A 87 -15.92 10.63 -9.48
C ASN A 87 -14.67 10.04 -10.10
N LEU A 88 -14.87 9.19 -11.13
CA LEU A 88 -13.79 8.59 -11.91
C LEU A 88 -14.16 8.72 -13.41
N ASP A 89 -13.16 9.02 -14.22
CA ASP A 89 -13.32 9.14 -15.67
C ASP A 89 -12.47 8.10 -16.39
N VAL A 90 -13.11 7.29 -17.23
CA VAL A 90 -12.47 6.28 -18.07
C VAL A 90 -12.66 6.67 -19.52
N SER A 91 -11.57 6.69 -20.28
CA SER A 91 -11.56 6.97 -21.71
C SER A 91 -10.51 6.13 -22.42
N GLU A 92 -10.85 5.64 -23.62
CA GLU A 92 -9.99 4.77 -24.41
C GLU A 92 -9.51 3.52 -23.62
N GLY A 93 -10.39 3.00 -22.75
CA GLY A 93 -10.12 1.83 -21.92
C GLY A 93 -9.19 2.09 -20.71
N ASN A 94 -8.83 3.35 -20.44
CA ASN A 94 -7.90 3.72 -19.35
C ASN A 94 -8.58 4.64 -18.34
N LEU A 95 -8.22 4.50 -17.07
CA LEU A 95 -8.57 5.47 -16.03
C LEU A 95 -7.76 6.74 -16.26
N MET A 96 -8.44 7.84 -16.57
CA MET A 96 -7.83 9.13 -16.86
C MET A 96 -7.58 9.96 -15.62
N GLY A 97 -8.42 9.81 -14.60
CA GLY A 97 -8.33 10.52 -13.34
C GLY A 97 -9.51 10.18 -12.43
N ALA A 98 -9.38 10.55 -11.17
CA ALA A 98 -10.46 10.44 -10.20
C ALA A 98 -10.25 11.45 -9.08
N ASN A 99 -11.35 11.84 -8.44
CA ASN A 99 -11.32 12.65 -7.23
C ASN A 99 -12.27 12.07 -6.19
N PHE A 100 -11.87 12.17 -4.92
CA PHE A 100 -12.64 11.66 -3.80
C PHE A 100 -12.59 12.66 -2.67
N ILE A 101 -13.72 12.85 -1.99
CA ILE A 101 -13.83 13.57 -0.73
C ILE A 101 -14.15 12.56 0.37
N ILE A 102 -13.41 12.62 1.47
CA ILE A 102 -13.51 11.72 2.62
C ILE A 102 -14.11 12.53 3.78
N ASP A 103 -15.14 11.99 4.43
CA ASP A 103 -15.77 12.60 5.60
C ASP A 103 -14.99 12.26 6.87
N MET A 104 -14.16 13.18 7.36
CA MET A 104 -13.36 12.99 8.57
C MET A 104 -14.24 12.90 9.84
N ASN A 105 -15.49 13.38 9.82
CA ASN A 105 -16.42 13.18 10.91
C ASN A 105 -16.91 11.74 11.04
N SER A 106 -16.79 10.94 10.00
CA SER A 106 -17.24 9.56 9.98
C SER A 106 -16.25 8.57 10.64
N ILE A 107 -15.07 9.03 11.05
CA ILE A 107 -14.08 8.17 11.72
C ILE A 107 -14.72 7.41 12.88
N SER A 108 -14.62 6.10 12.85
CA SER A 108 -15.11 5.18 13.87
C SER A 108 -14.05 4.17 14.30
N SER A 109 -14.28 3.45 15.38
CA SER A 109 -13.44 2.35 15.88
C SER A 109 -14.28 1.08 15.95
N ASP A 110 -13.75 -0.01 15.44
CA ASP A 110 -14.39 -1.34 15.46
C ASP A 110 -14.50 -1.87 16.91
N GLU A 111 -13.59 -1.44 17.78
CA GLU A 111 -13.61 -1.80 19.20
C GLU A 111 -14.61 -0.98 20.03
N GLY A 112 -15.32 -0.01 19.42
CA GLY A 112 -16.27 0.86 20.11
C GLY A 112 -15.61 1.82 21.11
N LEU A 113 -14.38 2.26 20.84
CA LEU A 113 -13.60 3.14 21.73
C LEU A 113 -13.87 4.61 21.46
N ASP A 114 -14.95 5.16 22.01
CA ASP A 114 -15.34 6.57 21.84
C ASP A 114 -14.21 7.55 22.23
N ALA A 115 -13.43 7.24 23.27
CA ALA A 115 -12.31 8.07 23.69
C ALA A 115 -11.20 8.12 22.63
N LEU A 116 -10.91 7.00 21.95
CA LEU A 116 -9.98 6.95 20.81
C LEU A 116 -10.51 7.78 19.67
N VAL A 117 -11.76 7.58 19.28
CA VAL A 117 -12.41 8.32 18.19
C VAL A 117 -12.39 9.83 18.47
N GLY A 118 -12.72 10.23 19.71
CA GLY A 118 -12.65 11.64 20.14
C GLY A 118 -11.22 12.20 20.01
N HIS A 119 -10.19 11.42 20.36
CA HIS A 119 -8.79 11.85 20.24
C HIS A 119 -8.35 11.92 18.78
N LEU A 120 -8.72 10.95 17.93
CA LEU A 120 -8.43 11.00 16.50
C LEU A 120 -9.04 12.25 15.83
N LYS A 121 -10.21 12.72 16.29
CA LYS A 121 -10.87 13.92 15.77
C LYS A 121 -10.33 15.23 16.34
N SER A 122 -9.56 15.18 17.43
CA SER A 122 -9.01 16.37 18.09
C SER A 122 -7.89 17.05 17.29
N GLU A 123 -7.48 18.25 17.75
CA GLU A 123 -6.38 19.03 17.19
C GLU A 123 -5.01 18.29 17.25
N ASP A 124 -4.83 17.38 18.22
CA ASP A 124 -3.64 16.53 18.34
C ASP A 124 -3.46 15.57 17.15
N PHE A 125 -4.56 15.22 16.46
CA PHE A 125 -4.55 14.33 15.32
C PHE A 125 -5.08 15.03 14.06
N PHE A 126 -6.28 14.70 13.64
CA PHE A 126 -6.83 15.15 12.37
C PHE A 126 -7.49 16.53 12.41
N ASP A 127 -7.72 17.09 13.61
CA ASP A 127 -8.34 18.41 13.81
C ASP A 127 -9.63 18.58 12.98
N VAL A 128 -10.54 17.61 13.13
CA VAL A 128 -11.73 17.48 12.28
C VAL A 128 -12.67 18.68 12.39
N ALA A 129 -12.62 19.40 13.51
CA ALA A 129 -13.41 20.62 13.69
C ALA A 129 -13.02 21.72 12.68
N ASN A 130 -11.72 21.83 12.33
CA ASN A 130 -11.20 22.79 11.37
C ASN A 130 -11.05 22.17 9.96
N TYR A 131 -10.84 20.85 9.88
CA TYR A 131 -10.62 20.10 8.64
C TYR A 131 -11.59 18.93 8.56
N PRO A 132 -12.89 19.17 8.31
CA PRO A 132 -13.92 18.14 8.31
C PRO A 132 -13.83 17.17 7.13
N GLU A 133 -13.00 17.50 6.15
CA GLU A 133 -12.82 16.72 4.92
C GLU A 133 -11.33 16.50 4.63
N ALA A 134 -11.02 15.31 4.12
CA ALA A 134 -9.79 15.00 3.40
C ALA A 134 -10.13 14.76 1.93
N PHE A 135 -9.14 14.83 1.04
CA PHE A 135 -9.35 14.56 -0.39
C PHE A 135 -8.23 13.72 -0.98
N LEU A 136 -8.55 12.99 -2.02
CA LEU A 136 -7.60 12.30 -2.89
C LEU A 136 -7.88 12.68 -4.34
N GLU A 137 -6.86 13.17 -5.06
CA GLU A 137 -6.94 13.49 -6.48
C GLU A 137 -5.91 12.67 -7.25
N ILE A 138 -6.37 11.79 -8.15
CA ILE A 138 -5.50 10.94 -8.96
C ILE A 138 -4.94 11.75 -10.12
N ASN A 139 -3.60 11.84 -10.19
CA ASN A 139 -2.87 12.63 -11.18
C ASN A 139 -2.23 11.77 -12.27
N ASN A 140 -1.87 10.51 -11.94
CA ASN A 140 -1.25 9.60 -12.90
C ASN A 140 -1.63 8.16 -12.59
N VAL A 141 -1.79 7.39 -13.66
CA VAL A 141 -2.10 5.96 -13.60
C VAL A 141 -1.19 5.24 -14.59
N THR A 142 -0.47 4.23 -14.11
CA THR A 142 0.31 3.32 -14.94
C THR A 142 -0.04 1.88 -14.60
N TYR A 143 0.22 0.93 -15.48
CA TYR A 143 0.00 -0.49 -15.20
C TYR A 143 1.35 -1.20 -15.18
N LEU A 144 1.65 -1.86 -14.06
CA LEU A 144 2.92 -2.53 -13.82
C LEU A 144 2.72 -3.70 -12.85
N ASP A 145 3.37 -4.82 -13.12
CA ASP A 145 3.35 -6.02 -12.26
C ASP A 145 1.92 -6.51 -11.92
N GLY A 146 1.00 -6.44 -12.90
CA GLY A 146 -0.37 -6.93 -12.74
C GLY A 146 -1.28 -6.00 -11.92
N ALA A 147 -0.87 -4.76 -11.65
CA ALA A 147 -1.65 -3.79 -10.90
C ALA A 147 -1.57 -2.38 -11.50
N TYR A 148 -2.61 -1.59 -11.29
CA TYR A 148 -2.56 -0.16 -11.57
C TYR A 148 -1.73 0.53 -10.47
N GLN A 149 -0.67 1.23 -10.86
CA GLN A 149 0.10 2.11 -9.98
C GLN A 149 -0.53 3.49 -10.04
N ILE A 150 -1.16 3.87 -8.95
CA ILE A 150 -1.88 5.14 -8.80
C ILE A 150 -0.96 6.15 -8.14
N THR A 151 -0.74 7.29 -8.79
CA THR A 151 -0.12 8.46 -8.15
C THR A 151 -1.19 9.53 -7.94
N ALA A 152 -1.33 9.98 -6.70
CA ALA A 152 -2.38 10.90 -6.30
C ALA A 152 -1.89 11.93 -5.29
N ASP A 153 -2.50 13.10 -5.28
CA ASP A 153 -2.36 14.08 -4.22
C ASP A 153 -3.37 13.79 -3.11
N LEU A 154 -2.88 13.56 -1.91
CA LEU A 154 -3.68 13.33 -0.71
C LEU A 154 -3.62 14.56 0.19
N GLY A 155 -4.77 15.17 0.42
CA GLY A 155 -4.92 16.32 1.32
C GLY A 155 -5.52 15.90 2.66
N ILE A 156 -4.79 16.12 3.76
CA ILE A 156 -5.23 15.86 5.13
C ILE A 156 -4.82 17.05 6.00
N LYS A 157 -5.70 17.51 6.90
CA LYS A 157 -5.41 18.55 7.89
C LYS A 157 -4.79 19.81 7.26
N GLY A 158 -5.24 20.19 6.05
CA GLY A 158 -4.76 21.36 5.32
C GLY A 158 -3.40 21.21 4.62
N ALA A 159 -2.70 20.08 4.79
CA ALA A 159 -1.48 19.76 4.06
C ALA A 159 -1.77 18.81 2.90
N VAL A 160 -1.00 18.93 1.81
CA VAL A 160 -1.12 18.07 0.63
C VAL A 160 0.23 17.39 0.37
N SER A 161 0.20 16.11 0.09
CA SER A 161 1.38 15.35 -0.31
C SER A 161 1.02 14.31 -1.36
N SER A 162 1.94 14.07 -2.28
CA SER A 162 1.78 13.03 -3.29
C SER A 162 2.07 11.66 -2.70
N ILE A 163 1.20 10.69 -3.01
CA ILE A 163 1.37 9.28 -2.64
C ILE A 163 1.30 8.41 -3.88
N THR A 164 1.92 7.23 -3.82
CA THR A 164 1.80 6.21 -4.88
C THR A 164 1.45 4.87 -4.24
N PHE A 165 0.47 4.18 -4.81
CA PHE A 165 0.00 2.91 -4.30
C PHE A 165 -0.55 2.00 -5.41
N PRO A 166 -0.51 0.67 -5.23
CA PRO A 166 -1.11 -0.27 -6.16
C PRO A 166 -2.63 -0.36 -5.97
N ALA A 167 -3.36 -0.57 -7.06
CA ALA A 167 -4.79 -0.85 -7.05
C ALA A 167 -5.15 -1.92 -8.09
N GLN A 168 -6.20 -2.68 -7.82
CA GLN A 168 -6.87 -3.51 -8.80
C GLN A 168 -8.15 -2.80 -9.24
N ILE A 169 -8.35 -2.66 -10.54
CA ILE A 169 -9.50 -1.95 -11.10
C ILE A 169 -10.12 -2.82 -12.20
N THR A 170 -11.41 -3.00 -12.14
CA THR A 170 -12.19 -3.71 -13.17
C THR A 170 -13.50 -2.98 -13.44
N THR A 171 -14.07 -3.23 -14.62
CA THR A 171 -15.42 -2.76 -14.94
C THR A 171 -16.31 -3.95 -15.27
N GLU A 172 -17.52 -3.95 -14.73
CA GLU A 172 -18.54 -4.97 -14.95
C GLU A 172 -19.88 -4.32 -15.28
N ALA A 173 -20.32 -4.43 -16.53
CA ALA A 173 -21.52 -3.74 -17.03
C ALA A 173 -21.41 -2.22 -16.76
N ASP A 174 -22.26 -1.67 -15.89
CA ASP A 174 -22.30 -0.25 -15.57
C ASP A 174 -21.59 0.08 -14.25
N ARG A 175 -20.78 -0.85 -13.72
CA ARG A 175 -20.03 -0.65 -12.47
C ARG A 175 -18.54 -0.65 -12.72
N LEU A 176 -17.84 0.17 -11.95
CA LEU A 176 -16.40 0.11 -11.75
C LEU A 176 -16.14 -0.36 -10.33
N LEU A 177 -15.30 -1.37 -10.20
CA LEU A 177 -14.87 -1.94 -8.93
C LEU A 177 -13.39 -1.69 -8.78
N ALA A 178 -12.97 -1.20 -7.61
CA ALA A 178 -11.56 -1.03 -7.30
C ALA A 178 -11.24 -1.49 -5.87
N THR A 179 -10.05 -2.08 -5.72
CA THR A 179 -9.48 -2.39 -4.40
C THR A 179 -8.07 -1.86 -4.31
N ALA A 180 -7.72 -1.32 -3.15
CA ALA A 180 -6.37 -0.86 -2.86
C ALA A 180 -6.02 -1.13 -1.40
N ALA A 181 -4.72 -1.36 -1.13
CA ALA A 181 -4.16 -1.44 0.21
C ALA A 181 -2.82 -0.71 0.21
N PHE A 182 -2.66 0.26 1.11
CA PHE A 182 -1.46 1.07 1.20
C PHE A 182 -1.30 1.68 2.59
N SER A 183 -0.08 2.15 2.89
CA SER A 183 0.25 2.85 4.13
C SER A 183 0.67 4.28 3.85
N ILE A 184 0.36 5.18 4.77
CA ILE A 184 0.89 6.55 4.76
C ILE A 184 1.67 6.82 6.05
N ASP A 185 2.69 7.68 5.97
CA ASP A 185 3.32 8.26 7.15
C ASP A 185 2.55 9.54 7.54
N ARG A 186 1.77 9.46 8.63
CA ARG A 186 0.92 10.56 9.11
C ARG A 186 1.69 11.85 9.41
N THR A 187 2.98 11.72 9.71
CA THR A 187 3.81 12.88 10.06
C THR A 187 4.07 13.82 8.88
N VAL A 188 3.90 13.33 7.65
CA VAL A 188 3.94 14.14 6.43
C VAL A 188 2.84 15.21 6.43
N TRP A 189 1.71 14.94 7.07
CA TRP A 189 0.58 15.88 7.22
C TRP A 189 0.56 16.55 8.61
N ASP A 190 1.73 16.69 9.25
CA ASP A 190 1.90 17.35 10.55
C ASP A 190 1.09 16.73 11.72
N ILE A 191 0.77 15.44 11.60
CA ILE A 191 0.13 14.66 12.67
C ILE A 191 1.21 13.99 13.50
N ARG A 192 1.71 14.69 14.53
CA ARG A 192 2.94 14.33 15.26
C ARG A 192 2.71 13.66 16.61
N TYR A 193 1.50 13.73 17.15
CA TYR A 193 1.20 13.22 18.50
C TYR A 193 1.70 11.79 18.71
N GLY A 194 2.48 11.57 19.76
CA GLY A 194 3.04 10.27 20.13
C GLY A 194 4.03 9.66 19.13
N SER A 195 4.54 10.44 18.15
CA SER A 195 5.56 9.99 17.19
C SER A 195 6.95 10.01 17.80
N GLY A 196 7.66 8.88 17.70
CA GLY A 196 9.06 8.77 18.14
C GLY A 196 10.04 9.62 17.32
N LYS A 197 9.61 10.19 16.16
CA LYS A 197 10.42 11.13 15.38
C LYS A 197 10.48 12.52 16.01
N PHE A 198 9.46 12.90 16.79
CA PHE A 198 9.29 14.26 17.32
C PHE A 198 9.35 14.34 18.84
N PHE A 199 9.15 13.22 19.54
CA PHE A 199 9.14 13.17 20.99
C PHE A 199 10.08 12.09 21.51
N GLU A 200 10.93 12.45 22.46
CA GLU A 200 11.80 11.52 23.17
C GLU A 200 11.06 10.91 24.38
N ASP A 201 11.57 9.80 24.90
CA ASP A 201 11.12 9.13 26.14
C ASP A 201 9.64 8.67 26.16
N LEU A 202 9.04 8.43 25.00
CA LEU A 202 7.67 7.93 24.91
C LEU A 202 7.52 6.47 25.40
N GLY A 203 8.59 5.67 25.25
CA GLY A 203 8.57 4.24 25.60
C GLY A 203 7.39 3.51 24.93
N ASP A 204 6.62 2.76 25.72
CA ASP A 204 5.47 1.97 25.26
C ASP A 204 4.29 2.82 24.76
N LYS A 205 4.34 4.15 24.96
CA LYS A 205 3.31 5.09 24.47
C LYS A 205 3.55 5.54 23.03
N THR A 206 4.68 5.14 22.43
CA THR A 206 5.00 5.51 21.05
C THR A 206 3.95 4.94 20.09
N ILE A 207 3.35 5.83 19.31
CA ILE A 207 2.40 5.49 18.24
C ILE A 207 3.19 5.40 16.93
N LYS A 208 3.03 4.32 16.18
CA LYS A 208 3.65 4.21 14.86
C LYS A 208 3.21 5.37 13.96
N ASP A 209 4.10 5.78 13.08
CA ASP A 209 3.80 6.88 12.16
C ASP A 209 3.00 6.40 10.95
N GLU A 210 3.06 5.12 10.66
CA GLU A 210 2.32 4.49 9.57
C GLU A 210 0.86 4.27 9.98
N ILE A 211 -0.04 4.65 9.06
CA ILE A 211 -1.47 4.29 9.07
C ILE A 211 -1.72 3.50 7.79
N ASP A 212 -2.27 2.30 7.94
CA ASP A 212 -2.63 1.43 6.83
C ASP A 212 -4.08 1.66 6.43
N PHE A 213 -4.34 1.68 5.12
CA PHE A 213 -5.66 1.77 4.55
C PHE A 213 -5.97 0.58 3.66
N THR A 214 -7.19 0.07 3.75
CA THR A 214 -7.78 -0.89 2.82
C THR A 214 -9.05 -0.28 2.26
N ILE A 215 -9.15 -0.24 0.93
CA ILE A 215 -10.26 0.36 0.21
C ILE A 215 -10.93 -0.69 -0.66
N GLN A 216 -12.24 -0.78 -0.58
CA GLN A 216 -13.13 -1.46 -1.51
C GLN A 216 -14.07 -0.40 -2.05
N LEU A 217 -14.00 -0.12 -3.35
CA LEU A 217 -14.74 0.93 -4.01
C LEU A 217 -15.66 0.33 -5.07
N GLU A 218 -16.89 0.78 -5.07
CA GLU A 218 -17.85 0.57 -6.15
C GLU A 218 -18.31 1.94 -6.69
N ALA A 219 -18.35 2.08 -8.02
CA ALA A 219 -18.85 3.28 -8.67
C ALA A 219 -19.80 2.89 -9.83
N GLN A 220 -20.82 3.69 -10.05
CA GLN A 220 -21.85 3.49 -11.06
C GLN A 220 -21.60 4.43 -12.24
N ARG A 221 -21.69 3.88 -13.46
CA ARG A 221 -21.58 4.67 -14.68
C ARG A 221 -22.81 5.57 -14.83
N GLN A 222 -22.57 6.82 -15.23
CA GLN A 222 -23.62 7.83 -15.47
C GLN A 222 -24.18 7.75 -16.89
#